data_ea9aa885d0b9763e437bece32365c46b
#
_entry.id   ea9aa885d0b9763e437bece32365c46b
#
_cell.length_a   1.000
_cell.length_b   1.000
_cell.length_c   1.000
_cell.angle_alpha   90.00
_cell.angle_beta   90.00
_cell.angle_gamma   90.00
#
_symmetry.space_group_name_H-M   'P 1'
#
loop_
_entity.id
_entity.type
_entity.pdbx_description
1 polymer ?
#
loop_
_entity_poly.entity_id
_entity_poly.type
_entity_poly.pdbx_seq_one_letter_code
_entity_poly.pdbx_strand_id
1 'polypeptide(L)'
;MIEWKRVTRQEPCPVCKKPDWCGVSADGAWCVCMRAESGHASKNGGWLHRLKDAPPPPKFRPPPTRRRNLLASLASYHAALRLRWDWIWLDGLALSLGVDMDALERLQPAYDPANKAFAFPMRDGGGAVTGIRLRDCGGHKWAVRGGGDGLFYDPAMAAAGELAVCEGPTDTAAALTLGLHAAGRPSCSSGVDALRALVRRLGCRKVTVIADHDGAKRRPDGSAWFPGVQGARSLASVLGRMTRIVVPPEKDLRAWLIEGATRQDYEALAASATWRLG
;
A
#
# COMPACT_ATOMS: atom_id res chain seq x y z
N MET A 1 16.41 6.57 -22.18
CA MET A 1 16.15 6.05 -20.81
C MET A 1 17.39 6.27 -19.98
N ILE A 2 17.30 6.89 -18.82
CA ILE A 2 18.46 7.01 -17.92
C ILE A 2 18.70 5.65 -17.30
N GLU A 3 19.86 5.10 -17.54
CA GLU A 3 20.31 3.88 -16.91
C GLU A 3 20.83 4.22 -15.50
N TRP A 4 20.37 3.46 -14.50
CA TRP A 4 20.74 3.65 -13.10
C TRP A 4 21.62 2.50 -12.64
N LYS A 5 22.80 2.81 -12.11
CA LYS A 5 23.69 1.86 -11.44
C LYS A 5 23.42 1.90 -9.94
N ARG A 6 23.29 0.74 -9.31
CA ARG A 6 23.21 0.65 -7.84
C ARG A 6 24.55 0.97 -7.22
N VAL A 7 24.53 1.71 -6.11
CA VAL A 7 25.71 1.93 -5.28
C VAL A 7 26.18 0.62 -4.64
N THR A 8 27.47 0.53 -4.39
CA THR A 8 28.14 -0.64 -3.78
C THR A 8 29.06 -0.20 -2.65
N ARG A 9 29.74 -1.15 -1.99
CA ARG A 9 30.77 -0.84 -0.97
C ARG A 9 31.98 -0.14 -1.57
N GLN A 10 32.32 -0.46 -2.82
CA GLN A 10 33.44 0.17 -3.54
C GLN A 10 33.05 1.55 -4.10
N GLU A 11 31.80 1.71 -4.50
CA GLU A 11 31.24 2.96 -5.02
C GLU A 11 30.00 3.35 -4.18
N PRO A 12 30.19 3.92 -2.98
CA PRO A 12 29.08 4.29 -2.10
C PRO A 12 28.34 5.52 -2.63
N CYS A 13 27.12 5.70 -2.14
CA CYS A 13 26.29 6.85 -2.51
C CYS A 13 27.06 8.19 -2.32
N PRO A 14 27.18 9.02 -3.36
CA PRO A 14 27.91 10.28 -3.26
C PRO A 14 27.26 11.28 -2.30
N VAL A 15 25.97 11.08 -1.97
CA VAL A 15 25.20 11.97 -1.09
C VAL A 15 25.27 11.49 0.37
N CYS A 16 24.76 10.26 0.67
CA CYS A 16 24.68 9.75 2.05
C CYS A 16 25.84 8.85 2.45
N LYS A 17 26.79 8.58 1.57
CA LYS A 17 27.99 7.73 1.77
C LYS A 17 27.70 6.28 2.16
N LYS A 18 26.45 5.79 1.99
CA LYS A 18 26.06 4.41 2.29
C LYS A 18 26.16 3.54 1.03
N PRO A 19 26.48 2.24 1.18
CA PRO A 19 26.76 1.32 0.07
C PRO A 19 25.51 0.66 -0.52
N ASP A 20 24.31 1.06 -0.08
CA ASP A 20 23.07 0.35 -0.36
C ASP A 20 21.89 1.31 -0.62
N TRP A 21 20.83 0.77 -1.24
CA TRP A 21 19.51 1.41 -1.50
C TRP A 21 19.52 2.62 -2.45
N CYS A 22 20.65 3.25 -2.70
CA CYS A 22 20.77 4.41 -3.58
C CYS A 22 21.17 3.99 -4.99
N GLY A 23 21.04 4.90 -5.96
CA GLY A 23 21.47 4.71 -7.34
C GLY A 23 22.10 5.96 -7.92
N VAL A 24 23.05 5.78 -8.83
CA VAL A 24 23.67 6.86 -9.58
C VAL A 24 23.39 6.64 -11.06
N SER A 25 23.04 7.71 -11.80
CA SER A 25 22.84 7.62 -13.25
C SER A 25 24.14 7.19 -13.94
N ALA A 26 24.04 6.46 -15.04
CA ALA A 26 25.21 5.93 -15.76
C ALA A 26 26.20 7.03 -16.22
N ASP A 27 25.69 8.24 -16.50
CA ASP A 27 26.47 9.44 -16.83
C ASP A 27 27.07 10.15 -15.59
N GLY A 28 26.72 9.67 -14.38
CA GLY A 28 27.16 10.24 -13.11
C GLY A 28 26.61 11.63 -12.81
N ALA A 29 25.58 12.08 -13.52
CA ALA A 29 25.01 13.41 -13.34
C ALA A 29 23.98 13.50 -12.21
N TRP A 30 23.34 12.38 -11.87
CA TRP A 30 22.26 12.33 -10.90
C TRP A 30 22.43 11.19 -9.89
N CYS A 31 21.94 11.41 -8.68
CA CYS A 31 21.84 10.39 -7.65
C CYS A 31 20.41 10.32 -7.11
N VAL A 32 19.85 9.12 -7.01
CA VAL A 32 18.66 8.86 -6.18
C VAL A 32 19.16 8.42 -4.81
N CYS A 33 19.03 9.28 -3.82
CA CYS A 33 19.39 8.97 -2.44
C CYS A 33 18.13 8.59 -1.65
N MET A 34 18.16 7.44 -0.98
CA MET A 34 17.03 6.94 -0.17
C MET A 34 17.03 7.51 1.25
N ARG A 35 18.02 8.35 1.61
CA ARG A 35 18.23 8.79 2.99
C ARG A 35 18.36 10.30 3.16
N ALA A 36 18.90 10.99 2.18
CA ALA A 36 19.03 12.44 2.21
C ALA A 36 17.92 13.07 1.37
N GLU A 37 17.24 14.04 1.94
CA GLU A 37 16.18 14.79 1.25
C GLU A 37 16.76 15.83 0.29
N SER A 38 16.03 16.10 -0.78
CA SER A 38 16.23 17.23 -1.68
C SER A 38 14.87 17.79 -2.09
N GLY A 39 14.85 18.95 -2.75
CA GLY A 39 13.61 19.53 -3.29
C GLY A 39 12.90 18.68 -4.36
N HIS A 40 13.46 17.55 -4.75
CA HIS A 40 12.95 16.69 -5.83
C HIS A 40 12.80 15.25 -5.38
N ALA A 41 11.57 14.88 -4.97
CA ALA A 41 11.25 13.49 -4.64
C ALA A 41 11.31 12.60 -5.89
N SER A 42 11.88 11.40 -5.74
CA SER A 42 11.90 10.37 -6.79
C SER A 42 10.59 9.56 -6.77
N LYS A 43 10.12 9.18 -7.95
CA LYS A 43 8.87 8.39 -8.11
C LYS A 43 8.91 7.03 -7.40
N ASN A 44 10.10 6.43 -7.28
CA ASN A 44 10.30 5.11 -6.70
C ASN A 44 10.82 5.16 -5.25
N GLY A 45 10.63 6.29 -4.58
CA GLY A 45 11.14 6.57 -3.24
C GLY A 45 12.52 7.24 -3.25
N GLY A 46 12.86 7.94 -2.15
CA GLY A 46 14.07 8.73 -2.06
C GLY A 46 14.01 10.06 -2.81
N TRP A 47 15.14 10.71 -2.94
CA TRP A 47 15.27 12.07 -3.47
C TRP A 47 16.34 12.14 -4.55
N LEU A 48 16.07 12.93 -5.61
CA LEU A 48 16.97 13.18 -6.71
C LEU A 48 17.96 14.30 -6.33
N HIS A 49 19.24 14.00 -6.38
CA HIS A 49 20.30 14.95 -6.19
C HIS A 49 21.08 15.15 -7.49
N ARG A 50 21.29 16.40 -7.85
CA ARG A 50 22.13 16.76 -8.98
C ARG A 50 23.59 16.70 -8.56
N LEU A 51 24.41 15.95 -9.28
CA LEU A 51 25.85 15.78 -9.01
C LEU A 51 26.72 16.59 -9.97
N LYS A 52 26.22 16.87 -11.17
CA LYS A 52 26.90 17.67 -12.20
C LYS A 52 25.88 18.62 -12.86
N ASP A 53 26.37 19.64 -13.55
CA ASP A 53 25.51 20.51 -14.36
C ASP A 53 24.96 19.77 -15.58
N ALA A 54 23.81 19.17 -15.38
CA ALA A 54 23.05 18.44 -16.41
C ALA A 54 21.57 18.84 -16.32
N PRO A 55 20.82 18.87 -17.42
CA PRO A 55 19.39 19.11 -17.37
C PRO A 55 18.69 18.02 -16.56
N PRO A 56 17.55 18.31 -15.90
CA PRO A 56 16.79 17.30 -15.17
C PRO A 56 16.40 16.16 -16.12
N PRO A 57 16.42 14.91 -15.62
CA PRO A 57 16.03 13.77 -16.43
C PRO A 57 14.59 13.97 -16.96
N PRO A 58 14.33 13.70 -18.23
CA PRO A 58 12.99 13.83 -18.79
C PRO A 58 12.02 12.96 -18.01
N LYS A 59 10.88 13.53 -17.59
CA LYS A 59 9.81 12.79 -16.93
C LYS A 59 9.26 11.78 -17.92
N PHE A 60 9.67 10.51 -17.79
CA PHE A 60 9.11 9.44 -18.60
C PHE A 60 7.65 9.23 -18.24
N ARG A 61 6.76 9.63 -19.12
CA ARG A 61 5.34 9.22 -19.10
C ARG A 61 5.19 8.17 -20.21
N PRO A 62 4.92 6.88 -19.86
CA PRO A 62 4.65 5.90 -20.89
C PRO A 62 3.44 6.36 -21.72
N PRO A 63 3.44 6.11 -23.05
CA PRO A 63 2.31 6.44 -23.91
C PRO A 63 1.01 5.83 -23.36
N PRO A 64 -0.13 6.53 -23.42
CA PRO A 64 -1.41 6.07 -22.87
C PRO A 64 -1.81 4.67 -23.35
N THR A 65 -1.55 4.34 -24.58
CA THR A 65 -1.84 3.04 -25.22
C THR A 65 -1.06 1.90 -24.56
N ARG A 66 0.25 2.10 -24.31
CA ARG A 66 1.09 1.09 -23.66
C ARG A 66 0.64 0.82 -22.23
N ARG A 67 0.21 1.85 -21.50
CA ARG A 67 -0.32 1.70 -20.13
C ARG A 67 -1.64 0.92 -20.14
N ARG A 68 -2.56 1.21 -21.07
CA ARG A 68 -3.84 0.48 -21.20
C ARG A 68 -3.62 -1.00 -21.49
N ASN A 69 -2.73 -1.35 -22.42
CA ASN A 69 -2.42 -2.73 -22.75
C ASN A 69 -1.80 -3.47 -21.56
N LEU A 70 -0.95 -2.81 -20.80
CA LEU A 70 -0.34 -3.39 -19.61
C LEU A 70 -1.35 -3.66 -18.50
N LEU A 71 -2.27 -2.73 -18.23
CA LEU A 71 -3.33 -2.94 -17.25
C LEU A 71 -4.29 -4.06 -17.66
N ALA A 72 -4.65 -4.14 -18.93
CA ALA A 72 -5.42 -5.26 -19.47
C ALA A 72 -4.70 -6.60 -19.30
N SER A 73 -3.37 -6.63 -19.52
CA SER A 73 -2.55 -7.84 -19.29
C SER A 73 -2.51 -8.25 -17.83
N LEU A 74 -2.45 -7.29 -16.89
CA LEU A 74 -2.48 -7.59 -15.44
C LEU A 74 -3.85 -8.11 -14.99
N ALA A 75 -4.93 -7.54 -15.51
CA ALA A 75 -6.28 -8.03 -15.23
C ALA A 75 -6.47 -9.45 -15.78
N SER A 76 -6.02 -9.72 -17.01
CA SER A 76 -6.07 -11.06 -17.61
C SER A 76 -5.19 -12.06 -16.86
N TYR A 77 -4.01 -11.66 -16.41
CA TYR A 77 -3.12 -12.48 -15.60
C TYR A 77 -3.79 -12.88 -14.28
N HIS A 78 -4.35 -11.91 -13.57
CA HIS A 78 -5.08 -12.18 -12.33
C HIS A 78 -6.30 -13.10 -12.58
N ALA A 79 -7.08 -12.84 -13.61
CA ALA A 79 -8.22 -13.68 -13.98
C ALA A 79 -7.80 -15.13 -14.28
N ALA A 80 -6.68 -15.32 -14.98
CA ALA A 80 -6.15 -16.66 -15.26
C ALA A 80 -5.70 -17.40 -13.99
N LEU A 81 -5.14 -16.68 -13.00
CA LEU A 81 -4.84 -17.27 -11.69
C LEU A 81 -6.12 -17.66 -10.95
N ARG A 82 -7.16 -16.83 -11.01
CA ARG A 82 -8.47 -17.09 -10.38
C ARG A 82 -9.17 -18.32 -10.96
N LEU A 83 -9.02 -18.60 -12.24
CA LEU A 83 -9.58 -19.83 -12.85
C LEU A 83 -9.00 -21.13 -12.30
N ARG A 84 -7.80 -21.05 -11.68
CA ARG A 84 -7.11 -22.17 -11.05
C ARG A 84 -7.16 -22.09 -9.51
N TRP A 85 -7.92 -21.15 -8.99
CA TRP A 85 -8.04 -20.92 -7.56
C TRP A 85 -8.94 -21.98 -6.95
N ASP A 86 -8.45 -22.66 -5.91
CA ASP A 86 -9.16 -23.66 -5.16
C ASP A 86 -9.41 -23.17 -3.73
N TRP A 87 -10.53 -23.60 -3.16
CA TRP A 87 -10.90 -23.30 -1.78
C TRP A 87 -9.83 -23.75 -0.76
N ILE A 88 -9.05 -24.80 -1.07
CA ILE A 88 -7.93 -25.28 -0.23
C ILE A 88 -6.87 -24.18 -0.05
N TRP A 89 -6.56 -23.43 -1.11
CA TRP A 89 -5.62 -22.31 -1.02
C TRP A 89 -6.19 -21.16 -0.23
N LEU A 90 -7.48 -20.91 -0.37
CA LEU A 90 -8.19 -19.85 0.34
C LEU A 90 -8.25 -20.17 1.83
N ASP A 91 -8.64 -21.39 2.21
CA ASP A 91 -8.73 -21.86 3.59
C ASP A 91 -7.34 -21.81 4.27
N GLY A 92 -6.31 -22.38 3.63
CA GLY A 92 -4.94 -22.34 4.14
C GLY A 92 -4.41 -20.93 4.32
N LEU A 93 -4.73 -20.02 3.40
CA LEU A 93 -4.35 -18.61 3.53
C LEU A 93 -5.12 -17.93 4.66
N ALA A 94 -6.43 -18.11 4.75
CA ALA A 94 -7.28 -17.54 5.78
C ALA A 94 -6.81 -17.98 7.18
N LEU A 95 -6.58 -19.27 7.35
CA LEU A 95 -6.04 -19.85 8.59
C LEU A 95 -4.68 -19.26 8.95
N SER A 96 -3.77 -19.15 7.99
CA SER A 96 -2.43 -18.59 8.20
C SER A 96 -2.45 -17.10 8.58
N LEU A 97 -3.48 -16.38 8.16
CA LEU A 97 -3.67 -14.96 8.43
C LEU A 97 -4.54 -14.70 9.68
N GLY A 98 -5.24 -15.71 10.19
CA GLY A 98 -6.19 -15.55 11.29
C GLY A 98 -7.41 -14.71 10.92
N VAL A 99 -7.93 -14.87 9.70
CA VAL A 99 -9.09 -14.11 9.18
C VAL A 99 -10.14 -15.04 8.63
N ASP A 100 -11.38 -14.57 8.50
CA ASP A 100 -12.45 -15.35 7.89
C ASP A 100 -12.19 -15.59 6.40
N MET A 101 -12.47 -16.80 5.96
CA MET A 101 -12.34 -17.20 4.57
C MET A 101 -13.19 -16.34 3.63
N ASP A 102 -14.45 -16.06 4.00
CA ASP A 102 -15.35 -15.22 3.21
C ASP A 102 -14.86 -13.77 3.12
N ALA A 103 -14.35 -13.23 4.22
CA ALA A 103 -13.75 -11.89 4.25
C ALA A 103 -12.54 -11.81 3.32
N LEU A 104 -11.69 -12.84 3.33
CA LEU A 104 -10.53 -12.92 2.47
C LEU A 104 -10.91 -13.07 0.99
N GLU A 105 -11.92 -13.93 0.67
CA GLU A 105 -12.39 -14.15 -0.70
C GLU A 105 -12.94 -12.87 -1.34
N ARG A 106 -13.54 -11.98 -0.56
CA ARG A 106 -14.01 -10.67 -1.04
C ARG A 106 -12.88 -9.82 -1.63
N LEU A 107 -11.63 -10.03 -1.24
CA LEU A 107 -10.45 -9.38 -1.82
C LEU A 107 -9.98 -10.06 -3.11
N GLN A 108 -10.57 -11.19 -3.46
CA GLN A 108 -10.26 -11.99 -4.65
C GLN A 108 -8.76 -12.36 -4.75
N PRO A 109 -8.14 -12.92 -3.71
CA PRO A 109 -6.77 -13.41 -3.83
C PRO A 109 -6.69 -14.56 -4.82
N ALA A 110 -5.48 -14.85 -5.31
CA ALA A 110 -5.19 -16.04 -6.11
C ALA A 110 -3.80 -16.56 -5.77
N TYR A 111 -3.53 -17.85 -5.99
CA TYR A 111 -2.19 -18.38 -5.86
C TYR A 111 -1.45 -18.35 -7.20
N ASP A 112 -0.25 -17.82 -7.19
CA ASP A 112 0.65 -17.78 -8.34
C ASP A 112 1.75 -18.84 -8.17
N PRO A 113 1.65 -19.99 -8.83
CA PRO A 113 2.62 -21.06 -8.67
C PRO A 113 4.00 -20.69 -9.24
N ALA A 114 4.07 -19.82 -10.23
CA ALA A 114 5.33 -19.38 -10.82
C ALA A 114 6.17 -18.55 -9.83
N ASN A 115 5.50 -17.73 -9.04
CA ASN A 115 6.13 -16.90 -8.02
C ASN A 115 6.03 -17.50 -6.61
N LYS A 116 5.37 -18.66 -6.43
CA LYS A 116 5.10 -19.32 -5.14
C LYS A 116 4.52 -18.33 -4.11
N ALA A 117 3.55 -17.54 -4.53
CA ALA A 117 3.03 -16.42 -3.75
C ALA A 117 1.52 -16.25 -3.96
N PHE A 118 0.86 -15.68 -2.98
CA PHE A 118 -0.52 -15.21 -3.13
C PHE A 118 -0.55 -13.85 -3.81
N ALA A 119 -1.40 -13.72 -4.82
CA ALA A 119 -1.58 -12.53 -5.64
C ALA A 119 -2.84 -11.80 -5.21
N PHE A 120 -2.69 -10.58 -4.71
CA PHE A 120 -3.79 -9.70 -4.34
C PHE A 120 -3.93 -8.59 -5.41
N PRO A 121 -5.09 -8.50 -6.08
CA PRO A 121 -5.31 -7.45 -7.07
C PRO A 121 -5.45 -6.09 -6.37
N MET A 122 -4.75 -5.10 -6.89
CA MET A 122 -4.94 -3.69 -6.54
C MET A 122 -5.86 -3.05 -7.57
N ARG A 123 -6.84 -2.27 -7.11
CA ARG A 123 -7.88 -1.69 -7.95
C ARG A 123 -7.89 -0.17 -7.83
N ASP A 124 -8.30 0.51 -8.91
CA ASP A 124 -8.69 1.92 -8.80
C ASP A 124 -10.03 2.09 -8.09
N GLY A 125 -10.46 3.33 -7.88
CA GLY A 125 -11.75 3.61 -7.23
C GLY A 125 -12.98 3.14 -8.00
N GLY A 126 -12.84 2.80 -9.29
CA GLY A 126 -13.89 2.25 -10.15
C GLY A 126 -13.96 0.72 -10.16
N GLY A 127 -12.97 0.02 -9.59
CA GLY A 127 -12.90 -1.44 -9.54
C GLY A 127 -11.95 -2.07 -10.56
N ALA A 128 -11.38 -1.30 -11.48
CA ALA A 128 -10.45 -1.84 -12.47
C ALA A 128 -9.11 -2.23 -11.82
N VAL A 129 -8.55 -3.38 -12.20
CA VAL A 129 -7.26 -3.85 -11.71
C VAL A 129 -6.15 -2.95 -12.27
N THR A 130 -5.38 -2.32 -11.37
CA THR A 130 -4.27 -1.43 -11.69
C THR A 130 -2.91 -2.04 -11.40
N GLY A 131 -2.86 -3.03 -10.54
CA GLY A 131 -1.64 -3.72 -10.13
C GLY A 131 -1.95 -5.01 -9.39
N ILE A 132 -0.91 -5.76 -9.09
CA ILE A 132 -1.00 -6.98 -8.29
C ILE A 132 0.11 -6.94 -7.26
N ARG A 133 -0.25 -7.15 -5.98
CA ARG A 133 0.68 -7.36 -4.89
C ARG A 133 0.83 -8.84 -4.65
N LEU A 134 2.06 -9.31 -4.67
CA LEU A 134 2.42 -10.69 -4.32
C LEU A 134 2.85 -10.74 -2.85
N ARG A 135 2.51 -11.85 -2.19
CA ARG A 135 2.93 -12.17 -0.83
C ARG A 135 3.25 -13.66 -0.75
N ASP A 136 4.46 -14.02 -0.39
CA ASP A 136 4.82 -15.42 -0.12
C ASP A 136 4.39 -15.86 1.30
N CYS A 137 4.55 -17.17 1.57
CA CYS A 137 4.23 -17.75 2.88
C CYS A 137 5.15 -17.23 4.00
N GLY A 138 6.34 -16.73 3.68
CA GLY A 138 7.27 -16.10 4.63
C GLY A 138 6.90 -14.65 4.95
N GLY A 139 5.87 -14.10 4.29
CA GLY A 139 5.38 -12.73 4.50
C GLY A 139 6.11 -11.67 3.68
N HIS A 140 7.06 -12.04 2.82
CA HIS A 140 7.69 -11.11 1.91
C HIS A 140 6.69 -10.61 0.86
N LYS A 141 6.71 -9.31 0.58
CA LYS A 141 5.74 -8.62 -0.28
C LYS A 141 6.45 -7.87 -1.41
N TRP A 142 5.95 -8.05 -2.64
CA TRP A 142 6.42 -7.27 -3.81
C TRP A 142 5.29 -7.04 -4.80
N ALA A 143 5.48 -6.18 -5.77
CA ALA A 143 4.50 -5.90 -6.82
C ALA A 143 4.89 -6.58 -8.13
N VAL A 144 3.91 -7.04 -8.89
CA VAL A 144 4.13 -7.47 -10.28
C VAL A 144 4.60 -6.28 -11.10
N ARG A 145 5.69 -6.50 -11.85
CA ARG A 145 6.35 -5.43 -12.62
C ARG A 145 5.39 -4.81 -13.63
N GLY A 146 5.37 -3.50 -13.66
CA GLY A 146 4.58 -2.71 -14.61
C GLY A 146 3.20 -2.35 -14.10
N GLY A 147 2.75 -2.89 -12.95
CA GLY A 147 1.56 -2.44 -12.27
C GLY A 147 1.68 -1.03 -11.70
N GLY A 148 0.54 -0.40 -11.47
CA GLY A 148 0.41 0.85 -10.71
C GLY A 148 -0.10 0.60 -9.30
N ASP A 149 -0.11 1.65 -8.49
CA ASP A 149 -0.79 1.64 -7.19
C ASP A 149 -2.31 1.53 -7.37
N GLY A 150 -2.94 0.96 -6.37
CA GLY A 150 -4.38 0.82 -6.26
C GLY A 150 -4.76 0.50 -4.82
N LEU A 151 -5.96 -0.01 -4.62
CA LEU A 151 -6.51 -0.38 -3.32
C LEU A 151 -6.88 -1.85 -3.30
N PHE A 152 -6.87 -2.43 -2.11
CA PHE A 152 -7.43 -3.75 -1.82
C PHE A 152 -8.81 -3.55 -1.20
N TYR A 153 -9.86 -3.96 -1.88
CA TYR A 153 -11.22 -3.87 -1.38
C TYR A 153 -12.14 -4.82 -2.14
N ASP A 154 -13.29 -5.10 -1.57
CA ASP A 154 -14.35 -5.85 -2.23
C ASP A 154 -14.90 -5.06 -3.42
N PRO A 155 -14.70 -5.50 -4.67
CA PRO A 155 -15.23 -4.78 -5.84
C PRO A 155 -16.76 -4.70 -5.86
N ALA A 156 -17.45 -5.61 -5.16
CA ALA A 156 -18.90 -5.62 -5.03
C ALA A 156 -19.41 -4.72 -3.89
N MET A 157 -18.52 -4.04 -3.15
CA MET A 157 -18.90 -3.14 -2.06
C MET A 157 -19.87 -2.07 -2.55
N ALA A 158 -21.08 -2.08 -1.96
CA ALA A 158 -22.12 -1.09 -2.18
C ALA A 158 -21.84 0.21 -1.39
N ALA A 159 -22.79 1.15 -1.46
CA ALA A 159 -22.73 2.39 -0.68
C ALA A 159 -22.55 2.11 0.81
N ALA A 160 -21.68 2.85 1.45
CA ALA A 160 -21.34 2.72 2.87
C ALA A 160 -21.31 4.10 3.53
N GLY A 161 -21.89 4.22 4.72
CA GLY A 161 -21.84 5.48 5.49
C GLY A 161 -20.45 5.82 6.00
N GLU A 162 -19.69 4.77 6.35
CA GLU A 162 -18.32 4.83 6.85
C GLU A 162 -17.44 3.80 6.15
N LEU A 163 -16.19 4.17 5.85
CA LEU A 163 -15.18 3.29 5.28
C LEU A 163 -13.98 3.22 6.23
N ALA A 164 -13.58 2.01 6.60
CA ALA A 164 -12.32 1.73 7.27
C ALA A 164 -11.18 1.66 6.24
N VAL A 165 -10.05 2.29 6.52
CA VAL A 165 -8.87 2.32 5.64
C VAL A 165 -7.68 1.74 6.38
N CYS A 166 -7.14 0.62 5.88
CA CYS A 166 -6.02 -0.12 6.45
C CYS A 166 -4.76 -0.01 5.58
N GLU A 167 -3.65 -0.57 6.06
CA GLU A 167 -2.44 -0.77 5.28
C GLU A 167 -2.33 -2.23 4.82
N GLY A 168 -2.32 -2.44 3.50
CA GLY A 168 -2.17 -3.76 2.90
C GLY A 168 -3.45 -4.64 2.86
N PRO A 169 -3.38 -5.77 2.15
CA PRO A 169 -4.55 -6.63 1.97
C PRO A 169 -4.88 -7.47 3.21
N THR A 170 -3.90 -7.79 4.05
CA THR A 170 -4.09 -8.65 5.24
C THR A 170 -4.89 -7.96 6.33
N ASP A 171 -4.61 -6.68 6.59
CA ASP A 171 -5.38 -5.88 7.53
C ASP A 171 -6.75 -5.51 6.98
N THR A 172 -6.86 -5.39 5.65
CA THR A 172 -8.17 -5.24 5.00
C THR A 172 -9.03 -6.48 5.20
N ALA A 173 -8.45 -7.68 5.06
CA ALA A 173 -9.16 -8.93 5.35
C ALA A 173 -9.59 -8.99 6.83
N ALA A 174 -8.73 -8.59 7.77
CA ALA A 174 -9.06 -8.50 9.20
C ALA A 174 -10.23 -7.52 9.45
N ALA A 175 -10.22 -6.35 8.81
CA ALA A 175 -11.32 -5.39 8.91
C ALA A 175 -12.64 -5.96 8.34
N LEU A 176 -12.57 -6.69 7.23
CA LEU A 176 -13.73 -7.37 6.65
C LEU A 176 -14.23 -8.51 7.55
N THR A 177 -13.34 -9.26 8.22
CA THR A 177 -13.68 -10.27 9.24
C THR A 177 -14.43 -9.65 10.41
N LEU A 178 -14.05 -8.46 10.85
CA LEU A 178 -14.79 -7.68 11.85
C LEU A 178 -16.09 -7.08 11.30
N GLY A 179 -16.50 -7.38 10.06
CA GLY A 179 -17.73 -6.88 9.44
C GLY A 179 -17.69 -5.40 9.05
N LEU A 180 -16.49 -4.82 8.89
CA LEU A 180 -16.35 -3.42 8.45
C LEU A 180 -16.46 -3.32 6.92
N HIS A 181 -16.94 -2.20 6.40
CA HIS A 181 -16.64 -1.80 5.03
C HIS A 181 -15.21 -1.30 4.99
N ALA A 182 -14.32 -1.99 4.27
CA ALA A 182 -12.89 -1.72 4.36
C ALA A 182 -12.19 -1.63 3.01
N ALA A 183 -11.16 -0.80 2.95
CA ALA A 183 -10.23 -0.72 1.85
C ALA A 183 -8.78 -0.61 2.35
N GLY A 184 -7.87 -1.37 1.75
CA GLY A 184 -6.46 -1.36 2.07
C GLY A 184 -5.66 -0.53 1.08
N ARG A 185 -4.63 0.16 1.56
CA ARG A 185 -3.64 0.88 0.75
C ARG A 185 -2.37 0.04 0.64
N PRO A 186 -1.63 0.10 -0.48
CA PRO A 186 -0.38 -0.67 -0.61
C PRO A 186 0.76 -0.17 0.29
N SER A 187 0.66 1.04 0.81
CA SER A 187 1.57 1.63 1.81
C SER A 187 0.92 2.86 2.47
N CYS A 188 1.50 3.34 3.55
CA CYS A 188 1.05 4.54 4.27
C CYS A 188 1.04 5.84 3.42
N SER A 189 1.73 5.88 2.28
CA SER A 189 1.86 7.06 1.41
C SER A 189 1.21 6.93 0.03
N SER A 190 0.75 5.73 -0.38
CA SER A 190 0.24 5.48 -1.73
C SER A 190 -1.29 5.33 -1.79
N GLY A 191 -1.87 5.28 -3.00
CA GLY A 191 -3.29 4.98 -3.23
C GLY A 191 -4.27 6.12 -2.91
N VAL A 192 -3.82 7.35 -2.65
CA VAL A 192 -4.68 8.47 -2.22
C VAL A 192 -5.75 8.81 -3.26
N ASP A 193 -5.39 8.93 -4.54
CA ASP A 193 -6.34 9.31 -5.59
C ASP A 193 -7.37 8.19 -5.85
N ALA A 194 -6.94 6.93 -5.81
CA ALA A 194 -7.84 5.78 -5.90
C ALA A 194 -8.82 5.77 -4.71
N LEU A 195 -8.34 6.07 -3.50
CA LEU A 195 -9.18 6.13 -2.30
C LEU A 195 -10.21 7.27 -2.38
N ARG A 196 -9.80 8.46 -2.84
CA ARG A 196 -10.73 9.58 -3.06
C ARG A 196 -11.82 9.20 -4.07
N ALA A 197 -11.46 8.51 -5.15
CA ALA A 197 -12.41 8.05 -6.15
C ALA A 197 -13.36 6.99 -5.55
N LEU A 198 -12.85 6.04 -4.76
CA LEU A 198 -13.64 5.01 -4.09
C LEU A 198 -14.62 5.64 -3.08
N VAL A 199 -14.16 6.54 -2.21
CA VAL A 199 -14.99 7.24 -1.21
C VAL A 199 -16.13 8.02 -1.89
N ARG A 200 -15.85 8.67 -3.03
CA ARG A 200 -16.90 9.35 -3.82
C ARG A 200 -17.90 8.36 -4.41
N ARG A 201 -17.42 7.28 -5.02
CA ARG A 201 -18.27 6.23 -5.62
C ARG A 201 -19.21 5.60 -4.60
N LEU A 202 -18.69 5.31 -3.40
CA LEU A 202 -19.46 4.69 -2.32
C LEU A 202 -20.37 5.68 -1.56
N GLY A 203 -20.25 6.98 -1.81
CA GLY A 203 -21.00 7.99 -1.06
C GLY A 203 -20.59 8.12 0.41
N CYS A 204 -19.40 7.63 0.80
CA CYS A 204 -18.96 7.65 2.18
C CYS A 204 -18.82 9.09 2.71
N ARG A 205 -19.44 9.34 3.86
CA ARG A 205 -19.33 10.61 4.58
C ARG A 205 -18.23 10.59 5.63
N LYS A 206 -17.91 9.41 6.15
CA LYS A 206 -16.98 9.18 7.24
C LYS A 206 -15.90 8.19 6.80
N VAL A 207 -14.67 8.43 7.22
CA VAL A 207 -13.54 7.53 6.98
C VAL A 207 -12.81 7.30 8.30
N THR A 208 -12.64 6.04 8.69
CA THR A 208 -11.77 5.68 9.80
C THR A 208 -10.46 5.14 9.24
N VAL A 209 -9.36 5.84 9.48
CA VAL A 209 -8.02 5.36 9.13
C VAL A 209 -7.48 4.54 10.29
N ILE A 210 -7.26 3.26 10.04
CA ILE A 210 -6.65 2.35 11.00
C ILE A 210 -5.14 2.38 10.73
N ALA A 211 -4.40 2.97 11.66
CA ALA A 211 -2.95 3.15 11.54
C ALA A 211 -2.22 2.00 12.21
N ASP A 212 -1.14 1.52 11.57
CA ASP A 212 -0.27 0.53 12.20
C ASP A 212 0.42 1.14 13.43
N HIS A 213 0.54 0.35 14.48
CA HIS A 213 1.26 0.68 15.70
C HIS A 213 2.75 0.38 15.51
N ASP A 214 3.37 1.07 14.54
CA ASP A 214 4.80 0.96 14.31
C ASP A 214 5.59 1.46 15.52
N GLY A 215 6.68 0.77 15.83
CA GLY A 215 7.66 1.26 16.82
C GLY A 215 8.21 2.64 16.42
N ALA A 216 8.55 3.43 17.43
CA ALA A 216 9.15 4.74 17.22
C ALA A 216 10.43 4.65 16.41
N LYS A 217 10.49 5.35 15.28
CA LYS A 217 11.73 5.57 14.52
C LYS A 217 12.35 6.91 14.95
N ARG A 218 13.67 6.97 14.99
CA ARG A 218 14.39 8.21 15.29
C ARG A 218 14.74 8.96 14.01
N ARG A 219 14.44 10.26 13.99
CA ARG A 219 14.91 11.18 12.95
C ARG A 219 16.36 11.57 13.21
N PRO A 220 17.06 12.14 12.20
CA PRO A 220 18.43 12.64 12.39
C PRO A 220 18.58 13.68 13.50
N ASP A 221 17.54 14.45 13.80
CA ASP A 221 17.47 15.44 14.88
C ASP A 221 17.20 14.81 16.28
N GLY A 222 17.14 13.47 16.36
CA GLY A 222 16.86 12.72 17.58
C GLY A 222 15.38 12.60 17.95
N SER A 223 14.47 13.30 17.27
CA SER A 223 13.04 13.22 17.53
C SER A 223 12.47 11.84 17.15
N ALA A 224 11.52 11.34 17.96
CA ALA A 224 10.79 10.12 17.63
C ALA A 224 9.65 10.42 16.66
N TRP A 225 9.40 9.52 15.72
CA TRP A 225 8.24 9.58 14.84
C TRP A 225 7.67 8.18 14.58
N PHE A 226 6.37 8.12 14.32
CA PHE A 226 5.61 6.90 14.12
C PHE A 226 5.08 6.90 12.67
N PRO A 227 5.68 6.10 11.76
CA PRO A 227 5.36 6.14 10.33
C PRO A 227 3.88 5.90 10.02
N GLY A 228 3.27 4.87 10.61
CA GLY A 228 1.86 4.53 10.42
C GLY A 228 0.94 5.67 10.84
N VAL A 229 1.13 6.21 12.05
CA VAL A 229 0.33 7.34 12.55
C VAL A 229 0.54 8.61 11.72
N GLN A 230 1.78 8.89 11.30
CA GLN A 230 2.07 10.05 10.45
C GLN A 230 1.42 9.90 9.07
N GLY A 231 1.50 8.71 8.48
CA GLY A 231 0.83 8.39 7.21
C GLY A 231 -0.70 8.54 7.31
N ALA A 232 -1.29 8.09 8.42
CA ALA A 232 -2.71 8.25 8.69
C ALA A 232 -3.12 9.72 8.81
N ARG A 233 -2.32 10.56 9.51
CA ARG A 233 -2.56 12.02 9.62
C ARG A 233 -2.46 12.70 8.27
N SER A 234 -1.43 12.37 7.47
CA SER A 234 -1.27 12.92 6.13
C SER A 234 -2.42 12.51 5.20
N LEU A 235 -2.93 11.28 5.32
CA LEU A 235 -4.10 10.84 4.58
C LEU A 235 -5.35 11.62 5.02
N ALA A 236 -5.59 11.72 6.32
CA ALA A 236 -6.75 12.40 6.87
C ALA A 236 -6.84 13.85 6.38
N SER A 237 -5.72 14.58 6.32
CA SER A 237 -5.68 15.98 5.89
C SER A 237 -6.02 16.21 4.41
N VAL A 238 -6.04 15.16 3.59
CA VAL A 238 -6.27 15.29 2.14
C VAL A 238 -7.54 14.62 1.64
N LEU A 239 -8.28 13.91 2.50
CA LEU A 239 -9.49 13.18 2.08
C LEU A 239 -10.70 14.08 1.88
N GLY A 240 -10.76 15.25 2.51
CA GLY A 240 -11.92 16.16 2.47
C GLY A 240 -13.21 15.48 2.99
N ARG A 241 -13.09 14.66 4.04
CA ARG A 241 -14.18 13.95 4.69
C ARG A 241 -14.01 13.98 6.21
N MET A 242 -15.12 13.74 6.93
CA MET A 242 -15.04 13.50 8.37
C MET A 242 -14.17 12.24 8.59
N THR A 243 -13.00 12.45 9.18
CA THR A 243 -11.99 11.41 9.34
C THR A 243 -11.61 11.28 10.80
N ARG A 244 -11.46 10.04 11.28
CA ARG A 244 -10.82 9.73 12.55
C ARG A 244 -9.66 8.76 12.33
N ILE A 245 -8.72 8.74 13.27
CA ILE A 245 -7.59 7.82 13.25
C ILE A 245 -7.73 6.91 14.46
N VAL A 246 -7.67 5.61 14.21
CA VAL A 246 -7.71 4.55 15.21
C VAL A 246 -6.37 3.83 15.17
N VAL A 247 -5.76 3.60 16.32
CA VAL A 247 -4.52 2.84 16.46
C VAL A 247 -4.84 1.61 17.30
N PRO A 248 -4.79 0.40 16.75
CA PRO A 248 -4.97 -0.83 17.51
C PRO A 248 -3.95 -0.92 18.65
N PRO A 249 -4.26 -1.63 19.76
CA PRO A 249 -3.30 -1.85 20.85
C PRO A 249 -2.12 -2.73 20.39
N GLU A 250 -2.36 -3.60 19.41
CA GLU A 250 -1.36 -4.45 18.78
C GLU A 250 -0.67 -3.76 17.59
N LYS A 251 0.32 -4.42 17.02
CA LYS A 251 1.11 -3.90 15.89
C LYS A 251 0.25 -3.39 14.72
N ASP A 252 -0.78 -4.14 14.38
CA ASP A 252 -1.72 -3.86 13.29
C ASP A 252 -3.09 -4.46 13.61
N LEU A 253 -4.11 -4.17 12.79
CA LEU A 253 -5.46 -4.66 13.03
C LEU A 253 -5.54 -6.20 13.00
N ARG A 254 -4.77 -6.84 12.11
CA ARG A 254 -4.75 -8.29 12.00
C ARG A 254 -4.12 -8.94 13.23
N ALA A 255 -3.02 -8.38 13.75
CA ALA A 255 -2.42 -8.86 14.99
C ALA A 255 -3.42 -8.77 16.15
N TRP A 256 -4.17 -7.68 16.25
CA TRP A 256 -5.19 -7.52 17.29
C TRP A 256 -6.35 -8.51 17.10
N LEU A 257 -6.78 -8.78 15.87
CA LEU A 257 -7.79 -9.82 15.59
C LEU A 257 -7.31 -11.21 16.04
N ILE A 258 -6.04 -11.56 15.79
CA ILE A 258 -5.44 -12.85 16.22
C ILE A 258 -5.43 -12.98 17.74
N GLU A 259 -5.22 -11.89 18.47
CA GLU A 259 -5.32 -11.84 19.92
C GLU A 259 -6.77 -11.87 20.45
N GLY A 260 -7.74 -12.04 19.56
CA GLY A 260 -9.14 -12.25 19.91
C GLY A 260 -10.01 -11.00 19.89
N ALA A 261 -9.55 -9.90 19.31
CA ALA A 261 -10.37 -8.69 19.18
C ALA A 261 -11.67 -8.95 18.41
N THR A 262 -12.76 -8.44 18.95
CA THR A 262 -14.10 -8.53 18.39
C THR A 262 -14.50 -7.23 17.69
N ARG A 263 -15.62 -7.28 16.98
CA ARG A 263 -16.27 -6.08 16.44
C ARG A 263 -16.57 -5.06 17.54
N GLN A 264 -17.00 -5.51 18.70
CA GLN A 264 -17.33 -4.63 19.83
C GLN A 264 -16.08 -3.92 20.37
N ASP A 265 -14.95 -4.61 20.48
CA ASP A 265 -13.67 -4.01 20.89
C ASP A 265 -13.23 -2.92 19.93
N TYR A 266 -13.33 -3.20 18.62
CA TYR A 266 -13.06 -2.20 17.60
C TYR A 266 -13.99 -0.97 17.73
N GLU A 267 -15.29 -1.17 17.94
CA GLU A 267 -16.25 -0.08 18.07
C GLU A 267 -15.96 0.76 19.32
N ALA A 268 -15.61 0.15 20.44
CA ALA A 268 -15.21 0.83 21.66
C ALA A 268 -13.94 1.70 21.44
N LEU A 269 -12.92 1.12 20.80
CA LEU A 269 -11.70 1.84 20.45
C LEU A 269 -12.00 3.00 19.49
N ALA A 270 -12.80 2.75 18.47
CA ALA A 270 -13.16 3.75 17.47
C ALA A 270 -14.03 4.89 18.04
N ALA A 271 -14.86 4.60 19.04
CA ALA A 271 -15.66 5.61 19.75
C ALA A 271 -14.81 6.59 20.55
N SER A 272 -13.64 6.17 21.03
CA SER A 272 -12.70 7.04 21.74
C SER A 272 -11.97 8.02 20.83
N ALA A 273 -11.95 7.78 19.51
CA ALA A 273 -11.24 8.58 18.52
C ALA A 273 -12.08 9.78 18.06
N THR A 274 -11.44 10.95 17.99
CA THR A 274 -12.11 12.19 17.59
C THR A 274 -12.25 12.32 16.08
N TRP A 275 -13.44 12.65 15.62
CA TRP A 275 -13.72 13.02 14.24
C TRP A 275 -13.18 14.40 13.92
N ARG A 276 -12.53 14.54 12.75
CA ARG A 276 -12.04 15.82 12.21
C ARG A 276 -12.41 15.94 10.74
N LEU A 277 -12.67 17.15 10.28
CA LEU A 277 -12.77 17.43 8.85
C LEU A 277 -11.33 17.54 8.31
N GLY A 278 -10.99 16.69 7.35
CA GLY A 278 -9.69 16.70 6.69
C GLY A 278 -9.66 17.64 5.48
#